data_f42cbeda91f5df700c202d20a8099d1e
#
_entry.id   f42cbeda91f5df700c202d20a8099d1e
#
_cell.length_a   1.000
_cell.length_b   1.000
_cell.length_c   1.000
_cell.angle_alpha   90.00
_cell.angle_beta   90.00
_cell.angle_gamma   90.00
#
_symmetry.space_group_name_H-M   'P 1'
#
loop_
_entity.id
_entity.type
_entity.pdbx_description
1 polymer ?
#
loop_
_entity_poly.entity_id
_entity_poly.type
_entity_poly.pdbx_seq_one_letter_code
_entity_poly.pdbx_strand_id
1 'polypeptide(L)'
;MNKYPITTILGAGGFIGRYIVRNLTKKNHRCIIPTRNPFQKGYLKTQAPPGAVEFIDFNSQNLSKVKEAIENSDYVINLIGILYETRKQKFSKIHVDLPDIISKYCSGSKVKKFIHVSAIGASKDSKSKYQQSKFNGEIKALNNFKNTVIIRPS
;
A
#
# COMPACT_ATOMS: atom_id res chain seq x y z
N MET A 1 2.81 23.33 -10.03
CA MET A 1 1.90 22.58 -9.12
C MET A 1 1.13 21.54 -9.92
N ASN A 2 1.27 20.25 -9.58
CA ASN A 2 0.43 19.23 -10.18
C ASN A 2 -1.03 19.51 -9.80
N LYS A 3 -1.86 19.74 -10.80
CA LYS A 3 -3.30 20.03 -10.64
C LYS A 3 -4.07 18.88 -9.98
N TYR A 4 -3.50 17.69 -9.97
CA TYR A 4 -4.09 16.45 -9.46
C TYR A 4 -3.16 15.75 -8.49
N PRO A 5 -3.63 15.38 -7.27
CA PRO A 5 -2.82 14.64 -6.31
C PRO A 5 -2.41 13.27 -6.86
N ILE A 6 -1.18 12.87 -6.57
CA ILE A 6 -0.66 11.54 -6.93
C ILE A 6 -0.75 10.61 -5.72
N THR A 7 -1.34 9.44 -5.92
CA THR A 7 -1.49 8.43 -4.87
C THR A 7 -0.89 7.10 -5.34
N THR A 8 0.12 6.62 -4.64
CA THR A 8 0.65 5.25 -4.85
C THR A 8 -0.12 4.26 -4.00
N ILE A 9 -0.67 3.21 -4.63
CA ILE A 9 -1.55 2.23 -3.98
C ILE A 9 -0.98 0.82 -4.16
N LEU A 10 -0.37 0.30 -3.10
CA LEU A 10 0.12 -1.08 -3.06
C LEU A 10 -1.05 -2.02 -2.73
N GLY A 11 -1.22 -3.08 -3.51
CA GLY A 11 -2.33 -4.02 -3.32
C GLY A 11 -3.67 -3.58 -3.94
N ALA A 12 -3.63 -2.59 -4.84
CA ALA A 12 -4.83 -2.03 -5.50
C ALA A 12 -5.68 -3.05 -6.28
N GLY A 13 -5.07 -4.15 -6.73
CA GLY A 13 -5.77 -5.21 -7.44
C GLY A 13 -6.61 -6.16 -6.55
N GLY A 14 -6.65 -5.93 -5.25
CA GLY A 14 -7.50 -6.67 -4.31
C GLY A 14 -8.93 -6.16 -4.24
N PHE A 15 -9.73 -6.80 -3.36
CA PHE A 15 -11.15 -6.45 -3.20
C PHE A 15 -11.35 -4.98 -2.80
N ILE A 16 -10.70 -4.52 -1.75
CA ILE A 16 -10.81 -3.12 -1.28
C ILE A 16 -10.14 -2.16 -2.28
N GLY A 17 -9.01 -2.55 -2.84
CA GLY A 17 -8.18 -1.69 -3.68
C GLY A 17 -8.91 -1.16 -4.91
N ARG A 18 -9.71 -1.99 -5.59
CA ARG A 18 -10.48 -1.55 -6.77
C ARG A 18 -11.49 -0.45 -6.47
N TYR A 19 -12.12 -0.48 -5.29
CA TYR A 19 -13.05 0.58 -4.88
C TYR A 19 -12.31 1.86 -4.51
N ILE A 20 -11.14 1.75 -3.88
CA ILE A 20 -10.28 2.89 -3.57
C ILE A 20 -9.82 3.58 -4.86
N VAL A 21 -9.30 2.82 -5.83
CA VAL A 21 -8.87 3.37 -7.14
C VAL A 21 -10.04 4.10 -7.82
N ARG A 22 -11.21 3.46 -7.91
CA ARG A 22 -12.41 4.05 -8.51
C ARG A 22 -12.80 5.37 -7.82
N ASN A 23 -12.79 5.42 -6.48
CA ASN A 23 -13.19 6.61 -5.75
C ASN A 23 -12.15 7.73 -5.84
N LEU A 24 -10.86 7.41 -5.77
CA LEU A 24 -9.79 8.40 -5.88
C LEU A 24 -9.73 9.00 -7.29
N THR A 25 -9.85 8.20 -8.34
CA THR A 25 -9.82 8.71 -9.71
C THR A 25 -11.04 9.58 -10.03
N LYS A 26 -12.22 9.30 -9.45
CA LYS A 26 -13.38 10.20 -9.52
C LYS A 26 -13.14 11.55 -8.83
N LYS A 27 -12.24 11.60 -7.85
CA LYS A 27 -11.79 12.81 -7.17
C LYS A 27 -10.55 13.44 -7.80
N ASN A 28 -10.27 13.09 -9.05
CA ASN A 28 -9.16 13.60 -9.83
C ASN A 28 -7.76 13.23 -9.27
N HIS A 29 -7.62 12.15 -8.52
CA HIS A 29 -6.31 11.61 -8.18
C HIS A 29 -5.73 10.82 -9.37
N ARG A 30 -4.43 10.98 -9.58
CA ARG A 30 -3.66 10.04 -10.39
C ARG A 30 -3.16 8.91 -9.49
N CYS A 31 -3.51 7.67 -9.85
CA CYS A 31 -3.15 6.49 -9.09
C CYS A 31 -1.99 5.74 -9.74
N ILE A 32 -0.87 5.58 -9.01
CA ILE A 32 0.24 4.72 -9.40
C ILE A 32 0.08 3.39 -8.68
N ILE A 33 0.05 2.30 -9.43
CA ILE A 33 -0.26 0.98 -8.91
C ILE A 33 0.92 0.02 -9.17
N PRO A 34 1.75 -0.24 -8.13
CA PRO A 34 2.74 -1.30 -8.20
C PRO A 34 2.05 -2.67 -8.32
N THR A 35 2.37 -3.43 -9.38
CA THR A 35 1.77 -4.75 -9.61
C THR A 35 2.73 -5.70 -10.31
N ARG A 36 2.63 -6.99 -9.95
CA ARG A 36 3.40 -8.07 -10.61
C ARG A 36 2.81 -8.47 -11.97
N ASN A 37 1.53 -8.24 -12.19
CA ASN A 37 0.79 -8.68 -13.37
C ASN A 37 -0.13 -7.56 -13.87
N PRO A 38 0.39 -6.57 -14.60
CA PRO A 38 -0.40 -5.42 -15.08
C PRO A 38 -1.55 -5.84 -16.02
N PHE A 39 -1.35 -6.87 -16.86
CA PHE A 39 -2.40 -7.36 -17.76
C PHE A 39 -3.64 -7.86 -17.03
N GLN A 40 -3.46 -8.61 -15.94
CA GLN A 40 -4.57 -9.11 -15.13
C GLN A 40 -5.30 -8.02 -14.35
N LYS A 41 -4.72 -6.82 -14.26
CA LYS A 41 -5.28 -5.68 -13.53
C LYS A 41 -5.85 -4.59 -14.46
N GLY A 42 -5.91 -4.86 -15.78
CA GLY A 42 -6.42 -3.92 -16.78
C GLY A 42 -7.80 -3.33 -16.45
N TYR A 43 -8.66 -4.08 -15.76
CA TYR A 43 -9.97 -3.60 -15.32
C TYR A 43 -9.91 -2.36 -14.40
N LEU A 44 -8.79 -2.10 -13.73
CA LEU A 44 -8.62 -0.88 -12.94
C LEU A 44 -8.55 0.37 -13.83
N LYS A 45 -7.99 0.25 -15.03
CA LYS A 45 -7.97 1.35 -16.01
C LYS A 45 -9.34 1.62 -16.60
N THR A 46 -10.16 0.57 -16.83
CA THR A 46 -11.50 0.74 -17.41
C THR A 46 -12.50 1.41 -16.48
N GLN A 47 -12.23 1.45 -15.19
CA GLN A 47 -13.05 2.11 -14.16
C GLN A 47 -12.67 3.58 -13.93
N ALA A 48 -11.62 4.07 -14.58
CA ALA A 48 -11.01 5.37 -14.32
C ALA A 48 -10.95 6.21 -15.62
N PRO A 49 -10.90 7.53 -15.50
CA PRO A 49 -10.62 8.40 -16.64
C PRO A 49 -9.29 8.01 -17.31
N PRO A 50 -9.17 8.23 -18.64
CA PRO A 50 -7.92 7.97 -19.36
C PRO A 50 -6.72 8.66 -18.69
N GLY A 51 -5.61 7.93 -18.50
CA GLY A 51 -4.39 8.45 -17.87
C GLY A 51 -4.41 8.58 -16.35
N ALA A 52 -5.55 8.35 -15.69
CA ALA A 52 -5.65 8.44 -14.22
C ALA A 52 -5.03 7.24 -13.49
N VAL A 53 -4.78 6.12 -14.16
CA VAL A 53 -4.18 4.91 -13.59
C VAL A 53 -2.94 4.51 -14.36
N GLU A 54 -1.83 4.43 -13.66
CA GLU A 54 -0.54 3.96 -14.17
C GLU A 54 -0.11 2.69 -13.41
N PHE A 55 0.35 1.68 -14.15
CA PHE A 55 0.96 0.49 -13.57
C PHE A 55 2.47 0.61 -13.60
N ILE A 56 3.11 0.24 -12.50
CA ILE A 56 4.55 0.04 -12.42
C ILE A 56 4.87 -1.38 -11.97
N ASP A 57 6.05 -1.86 -12.31
CA ASP A 57 6.49 -3.19 -11.89
C ASP A 57 6.70 -3.26 -10.38
N PHE A 58 6.16 -4.32 -9.76
CA PHE A 58 6.38 -4.66 -8.36
C PHE A 58 7.25 -5.90 -8.25
N ASN A 59 8.49 -5.71 -7.86
CA ASN A 59 9.41 -6.80 -7.54
C ASN A 59 9.80 -6.71 -6.07
N SER A 60 9.43 -7.72 -5.27
CA SER A 60 9.72 -7.74 -3.83
C SER A 60 11.22 -7.81 -3.50
N GLN A 61 12.07 -8.23 -4.45
CA GLN A 61 13.52 -8.25 -4.30
C GLN A 61 14.17 -6.92 -4.73
N ASN A 62 13.46 -6.11 -5.53
CA ASN A 62 13.94 -4.81 -5.96
C ASN A 62 12.78 -3.81 -5.96
N LEU A 63 12.71 -2.99 -4.92
CA LEU A 63 11.67 -1.99 -4.72
C LEU A 63 12.04 -0.60 -5.28
N SER A 64 13.06 -0.47 -6.13
CA SER A 64 13.52 0.83 -6.64
C SER A 64 12.41 1.63 -7.34
N LYS A 65 11.62 1.00 -8.21
CA LYS A 65 10.48 1.63 -8.87
C LYS A 65 9.37 2.02 -7.90
N VAL A 66 9.15 1.22 -6.86
CA VAL A 66 8.18 1.53 -5.79
C VAL A 66 8.67 2.73 -4.98
N LYS A 67 9.95 2.78 -4.64
CA LYS A 67 10.58 3.91 -3.97
C LYS A 67 10.39 5.20 -4.77
N GLU A 68 10.76 5.20 -6.05
CA GLU A 68 10.59 6.33 -6.95
C GLU A 68 9.12 6.80 -7.03
N ALA A 69 8.18 5.87 -7.15
CA ALA A 69 6.75 6.20 -7.16
C ALA A 69 6.30 6.86 -5.85
N ILE A 70 6.75 6.34 -4.70
CA ILE A 70 6.44 6.90 -3.38
C ILE A 70 7.01 8.31 -3.24
N GLU A 71 8.27 8.52 -3.59
CA GLU A 71 8.94 9.83 -3.51
C GLU A 71 8.24 10.90 -4.36
N ASN A 72 7.59 10.49 -5.45
CA ASN A 72 6.81 11.37 -6.31
C ASN A 72 5.32 11.48 -5.95
N SER A 73 4.86 10.82 -4.89
CA SER A 73 3.47 10.81 -4.48
C SER A 73 3.13 11.84 -3.39
N ASP A 74 1.87 12.28 -3.38
CA ASP A 74 1.29 13.05 -2.28
C ASP A 74 0.75 12.13 -1.16
N TYR A 75 0.25 10.95 -1.54
CA TYR A 75 -0.34 9.97 -0.65
C TYR A 75 0.15 8.57 -0.99
N VAL A 76 0.26 7.73 0.04
CA VAL A 76 0.62 6.31 -0.12
C VAL A 76 -0.39 5.46 0.64
N ILE A 77 -0.87 4.40 0.01
CA ILE A 77 -1.81 3.45 0.61
C ILE A 77 -1.24 2.04 0.48
N ASN A 78 -1.11 1.34 1.61
CA ASN A 78 -0.70 -0.06 1.62
C ASN A 78 -1.88 -0.96 2.02
N LEU A 79 -2.32 -1.77 1.07
CA LEU A 79 -3.39 -2.76 1.22
C LEU A 79 -2.85 -4.20 1.15
N ILE A 80 -1.53 -4.37 0.99
CA ILE A 80 -0.94 -5.70 0.85
C ILE A 80 -1.03 -6.45 2.18
N GLY A 81 -1.59 -7.63 2.13
CA GLY A 81 -1.64 -8.57 3.24
C GLY A 81 -1.88 -9.99 2.74
N ILE A 82 -1.58 -10.96 3.60
CA ILE A 82 -1.84 -12.39 3.37
C ILE A 82 -2.57 -12.96 4.58
N LEU A 83 -3.46 -13.93 4.38
CA LEU A 83 -4.22 -14.56 5.47
C LEU A 83 -3.50 -15.77 6.07
N TYR A 84 -2.60 -16.38 5.32
CA TYR A 84 -1.81 -17.55 5.73
C TYR A 84 -0.43 -17.50 5.08
N GLU A 85 0.52 -18.16 5.69
CA GLU A 85 1.88 -18.26 5.18
C GLU A 85 2.03 -19.39 4.14
N THR A 86 2.89 -19.14 3.17
CA THR A 86 3.35 -20.14 2.20
C THR A 86 4.88 -20.27 2.24
N ARG A 87 5.45 -21.17 1.43
CA ARG A 87 6.90 -21.25 1.29
C ARG A 87 7.52 -19.93 0.80
N LYS A 88 6.80 -19.18 -0.06
CA LYS A 88 7.28 -17.94 -0.69
C LYS A 88 6.85 -16.66 0.03
N GLN A 89 5.80 -16.72 0.85
CA GLN A 89 5.23 -15.54 1.51
C GLN A 89 5.10 -15.77 3.01
N LYS A 90 5.78 -14.95 3.80
CA LYS A 90 5.81 -15.00 5.26
C LYS A 90 5.17 -13.75 5.84
N PHE A 91 4.50 -13.91 7.00
CA PHE A 91 3.92 -12.77 7.72
C PHE A 91 4.96 -11.71 8.04
N SER A 92 6.16 -12.13 8.48
CA SER A 92 7.26 -11.21 8.77
C SER A 92 7.61 -10.32 7.56
N LYS A 93 7.68 -10.90 6.37
CA LYS A 93 8.02 -10.16 5.15
C LYS A 93 6.91 -9.23 4.68
N ILE A 94 5.68 -9.72 4.68
CA ILE A 94 4.54 -8.99 4.09
C ILE A 94 3.92 -8.01 5.09
N HIS A 95 3.76 -8.41 6.35
CA HIS A 95 3.06 -7.59 7.34
C HIS A 95 3.99 -6.71 8.18
N VAL A 96 5.30 -7.00 8.22
CA VAL A 96 6.26 -6.25 9.03
C VAL A 96 7.31 -5.54 8.17
N ASP A 97 8.11 -6.28 7.39
CA ASP A 97 9.21 -5.70 6.63
C ASP A 97 8.70 -4.75 5.53
N LEU A 98 7.63 -5.10 4.82
CA LEU A 98 7.10 -4.27 3.74
C LEU A 98 6.55 -2.92 4.25
N PRO A 99 5.68 -2.84 5.28
CA PRO A 99 5.28 -1.56 5.87
C PRO A 99 6.45 -0.76 6.45
N ASP A 100 7.45 -1.43 7.03
CA ASP A 100 8.68 -0.79 7.52
C ASP A 100 9.43 -0.06 6.40
N ILE A 101 9.63 -0.72 5.27
CA ILE A 101 10.31 -0.16 4.10
C ILE A 101 9.49 0.99 3.48
N ILE A 102 8.19 0.77 3.27
CA ILE A 102 7.30 1.79 2.67
C ILE A 102 7.28 3.06 3.51
N SER A 103 7.13 2.93 4.83
CA SER A 103 7.07 4.08 5.73
C SER A 103 8.41 4.84 5.80
N LYS A 104 9.54 4.15 5.68
CA LYS A 104 10.86 4.78 5.53
C LYS A 104 10.96 5.60 4.23
N TYR A 105 10.45 5.08 3.12
CA TYR A 105 10.40 5.82 1.86
C TYR A 105 9.50 7.06 1.96
N CYS A 106 8.37 6.96 2.68
CA CYS A 106 7.50 8.10 2.95
C CYS A 106 8.21 9.18 3.78
N SER A 107 8.98 8.78 4.79
CA SER A 107 9.68 9.71 5.69
C SER A 107 10.71 10.58 4.96
N GLY A 108 11.35 10.05 3.93
CA GLY A 108 12.34 10.77 3.13
C GLY A 108 11.78 11.55 1.93
N SER A 109 10.45 11.75 1.85
CA SER A 109 9.79 12.23 0.64
C SER A 109 8.78 13.36 0.91
N LYS A 110 8.10 13.83 -0.15
CA LYS A 110 7.01 14.83 -0.06
C LYS A 110 5.65 14.25 0.36
N VAL A 111 5.57 12.96 0.69
CA VAL A 111 4.33 12.30 1.07
C VAL A 111 3.68 13.00 2.25
N LYS A 112 2.40 13.37 2.08
CA LYS A 112 1.61 14.07 3.11
C LYS A 112 1.02 13.09 4.12
N LYS A 113 0.66 11.87 3.66
CA LYS A 113 0.03 10.85 4.51
C LYS A 113 0.30 9.45 3.97
N PHE A 114 0.62 8.54 4.88
CA PHE A 114 0.68 7.10 4.61
C PHE A 114 -0.50 6.40 5.30
N ILE A 115 -1.31 5.68 4.55
CA ILE A 115 -2.45 4.91 5.05
C ILE A 115 -2.08 3.43 4.99
N HIS A 116 -2.00 2.80 6.16
CA HIS A 116 -1.71 1.37 6.28
C HIS A 116 -2.94 0.60 6.75
N VAL A 117 -3.41 -0.32 5.90
CA VAL A 117 -4.55 -1.18 6.25
C VAL A 117 -4.05 -2.41 7.01
N SER A 118 -4.42 -2.44 8.27
CA SER A 118 -4.16 -3.52 9.21
C SER A 118 -5.38 -4.47 9.29
N ALA A 119 -5.70 -4.96 10.46
CA ALA A 119 -6.85 -5.82 10.70
C ALA A 119 -7.40 -5.61 12.11
N ILE A 120 -8.70 -5.84 12.28
CA ILE A 120 -9.30 -5.93 13.62
C ILE A 120 -8.59 -7.02 14.44
N GLY A 121 -8.40 -6.78 15.73
CA GLY A 121 -7.72 -7.70 16.63
C GLY A 121 -6.19 -7.72 16.52
N ALA A 122 -5.59 -6.86 15.69
CA ALA A 122 -4.14 -6.68 15.70
C ALA A 122 -3.66 -6.28 17.10
N SER A 123 -2.86 -7.14 17.73
CA SER A 123 -2.40 -6.96 19.11
C SER A 123 -1.09 -7.71 19.34
N LYS A 124 -0.22 -7.13 20.19
CA LYS A 124 1.01 -7.78 20.63
C LYS A 124 0.72 -9.09 21.38
N ASP A 125 -0.33 -9.09 22.20
CA ASP A 125 -0.67 -10.18 23.10
C ASP A 125 -1.63 -11.22 22.50
N SER A 126 -1.94 -11.09 21.21
CA SER A 126 -2.78 -12.07 20.51
C SER A 126 -2.09 -13.44 20.44
N LYS A 127 -2.89 -14.51 20.54
CA LYS A 127 -2.43 -15.89 20.27
C LYS A 127 -2.25 -16.15 18.77
N SER A 128 -2.80 -15.32 17.91
CA SER A 128 -2.72 -15.44 16.46
C SER A 128 -1.45 -14.79 15.92
N LYS A 129 -0.59 -15.58 15.25
CA LYS A 129 0.60 -15.07 14.55
C LYS A 129 0.25 -14.01 13.50
N TYR A 130 -0.91 -14.16 12.84
CA TYR A 130 -1.44 -13.18 11.91
C TYR A 130 -1.66 -11.82 12.60
N GLN A 131 -2.41 -11.79 13.69
CA GLN A 131 -2.72 -10.57 14.43
C GLN A 131 -1.47 -9.92 15.04
N GLN A 132 -0.55 -10.71 15.58
CA GLN A 132 0.74 -10.22 16.06
C GLN A 132 1.55 -9.57 14.94
N SER A 133 1.61 -10.21 13.77
CA SER A 133 2.36 -9.68 12.62
C SER A 133 1.75 -8.37 12.09
N LYS A 134 0.43 -8.26 12.04
CA LYS A 134 -0.26 -7.01 11.67
C LYS A 134 0.08 -5.89 12.66
N PHE A 135 0.01 -6.16 13.95
CA PHE A 135 0.39 -5.20 14.99
C PHE A 135 1.85 -4.74 14.84
N ASN A 136 2.78 -5.67 14.64
CA ASN A 136 4.19 -5.31 14.47
C ASN A 136 4.43 -4.41 13.26
N GLY A 137 3.70 -4.63 12.16
CA GLY A 137 3.72 -3.76 10.99
C GLY A 137 3.20 -2.36 11.27
N GLU A 138 2.14 -2.23 12.07
CA GLU A 138 1.61 -0.93 12.50
C GLU A 138 2.67 -0.13 13.27
N ILE A 139 3.32 -0.77 14.24
CA ILE A 139 4.36 -0.13 15.06
C ILE A 139 5.53 0.35 14.19
N LYS A 140 5.97 -0.48 13.22
CA LYS A 140 7.02 -0.08 12.28
C LYS A 140 6.63 1.15 11.45
N ALA A 141 5.43 1.13 10.91
CA ALA A 141 4.91 2.23 10.09
C ALA A 141 4.81 3.55 10.88
N LEU A 142 4.25 3.50 12.09
CA LEU A 142 4.09 4.66 12.98
C LEU A 142 5.43 5.24 13.44
N ASN A 143 6.40 4.39 13.75
CA ASN A 143 7.71 4.83 14.22
C ASN A 143 8.52 5.54 13.11
N ASN A 144 8.38 5.11 11.86
CA ASN A 144 9.16 5.66 10.75
C ASN A 144 8.54 6.94 10.15
N PHE A 145 7.22 7.07 10.18
CA PHE A 145 6.55 8.21 9.54
C PHE A 145 5.39 8.73 10.38
N LYS A 146 5.52 9.94 10.91
CA LYS A 146 4.54 10.56 11.84
C LYS A 146 3.14 10.71 11.26
N ASN A 147 3.04 10.95 9.95
CA ASN A 147 1.75 11.12 9.27
C ASN A 147 1.17 9.78 8.78
N THR A 148 1.43 8.70 9.50
CA THR A 148 0.83 7.38 9.25
C THR A 148 -0.56 7.29 9.88
N VAL A 149 -1.51 6.76 9.11
CA VAL A 149 -2.87 6.43 9.56
C VAL A 149 -3.04 4.91 9.46
N ILE A 150 -3.39 4.29 10.59
CA ILE A 150 -3.71 2.86 10.64
C ILE A 150 -5.23 2.68 10.51
N ILE A 151 -5.66 1.82 9.57
CA ILE A 151 -7.06 1.42 9.43
C ILE A 151 -7.17 -0.07 9.75
N ARG A 152 -8.03 -0.41 10.69
CA ARG A 152 -8.32 -1.80 11.09
C ARG A 152 -9.77 -2.13 10.69
N PRO A 153 -9.99 -2.62 9.46
CA PRO A 153 -11.32 -3.03 9.05
C PRO A 153 -11.78 -4.26 9.83
N SER A 154 -13.09 -4.36 10.02
CA SER A 154 -13.77 -5.50 10.63
C SER A 154 -13.94 -6.64 9.64
#